data_899a8617e95912d57f6860c84ee9ab16
#
_entry.id   899a8617e95912d57f6860c84ee9ab16
#
_cell.length_a   1.000
_cell.length_b   1.000
_cell.length_c   1.000
_cell.angle_alpha   90.00
_cell.angle_beta   90.00
_cell.angle_gamma   90.00
#
_symmetry.space_group_name_H-M   'P 1'
#
loop_
_entity.id
_entity.type
_entity.pdbx_description
1 polymer ?
#
loop_
_entity_poly.entity_id
_entity_poly.type
_entity_poly.pdbx_seq_one_letter_code
_entity_poly.pdbx_strand_id
1 'polypeptide(L)'
;MRGAGGLGPGRRARARSARAHALAVLRVRSTVLALTLLPAAAAVILWAGRTTGQFGPGWETARWSVSGFAVAVLACTAVAGLAIARGRPAVSPTVPVEEHAAPGLHALVRDLADRLEVPAPSAIALTPDCDSWLEDRTHARAGGARGAAPVLVIGSPFLWWMRVAELRALLAPVVAGTGPSAHPDIAAARRVVRGLDAAVANAERPVAPWSGDPAADGPGAPAVRAPGVCARAVRGCAAPLRRAVHRAVGPVARLMLRAAGPHAAAMEQGVAAAAADRAQAVDQGLRVAAQEQVGLAYAGWDRLLTRVALPAWRLGLWPTRLDAGVVSALTELSRRDRLAAGFTSRLGERPACDLLKEPGSTDGAVSLLAARLFLGPRPPVPAAHGAAPEWTPVDWAAYPEEVVDRIWRTEAARLFAALDALGSPEPVGASRSAAGAAAPASAVPAGRPSKGSAFAPSSAAHGSPSPHGGGPSGGAPAGEAGPEWAGPTLARVLDRFTAAGGTDALAARISAEVAREESAGAPGGLGASPGAEPPPGTGGAHLAPLAPMGLPLQPPRSGKELLADHVTAAVCCAAVDTAGAVPGLDWLDGPALYVGGERAGELPALVLALVEDGEAVGLRDWLAAAGVRPEKPVRLV
;
A
#
# COMPACT_ATOMS: atom_id res chain seq x y z
N MET A 1 24.77 47.49 -1.00
CA MET A 1 24.00 47.40 -2.24
C MET A 1 24.56 46.24 -3.06
N ARG A 2 24.00 45.04 -2.91
CA ARG A 2 24.34 43.87 -3.73
C ARG A 2 23.33 43.81 -4.89
N GLY A 3 23.85 43.87 -6.12
CA GLY A 3 23.08 43.94 -7.35
C GLY A 3 22.11 42.77 -7.48
N ALA A 4 20.86 43.09 -7.77
CA ALA A 4 19.83 42.14 -8.17
C ALA A 4 20.32 41.42 -9.44
N GLY A 5 20.91 40.25 -9.30
CA GLY A 5 21.30 39.36 -10.38
C GLY A 5 20.07 39.00 -11.19
N GLY A 6 19.85 39.69 -12.31
CA GLY A 6 18.70 39.51 -13.17
C GLY A 6 18.65 38.10 -13.70
N LEU A 7 17.56 37.39 -13.40
CA LEU A 7 17.23 36.09 -14.00
C LEU A 7 17.47 36.15 -15.51
N GLY A 8 18.26 35.22 -16.05
CA GLY A 8 18.54 35.17 -17.49
C GLY A 8 17.25 35.10 -18.33
N PRO A 9 17.27 35.55 -19.60
CA PRO A 9 16.05 35.67 -20.42
C PRO A 9 15.27 34.37 -20.57
N GLY A 10 15.92 33.20 -20.58
CA GLY A 10 15.28 31.91 -20.65
C GLY A 10 14.50 31.55 -19.38
N ARG A 11 15.02 31.86 -18.17
CA ARG A 11 14.34 31.62 -16.90
C ARG A 11 13.09 32.50 -16.77
N ARG A 12 13.16 33.78 -17.22
CA ARG A 12 11.98 34.66 -17.22
C ARG A 12 10.91 34.18 -18.19
N ALA A 13 11.29 33.58 -19.33
CA ALA A 13 10.35 33.04 -20.30
C ALA A 13 9.60 31.83 -19.74
N ARG A 14 10.30 30.88 -19.10
CA ARG A 14 9.68 29.69 -18.47
C ARG A 14 8.77 30.04 -17.30
N ALA A 15 9.19 30.94 -16.42
CA ALA A 15 8.35 31.40 -15.31
C ALA A 15 7.08 32.11 -15.81
N ARG A 16 7.16 32.89 -16.89
CA ARG A 16 6.01 33.52 -17.55
C ARG A 16 5.08 32.48 -18.18
N SER A 17 5.64 31.43 -18.79
CA SER A 17 4.88 30.32 -19.36
C SER A 17 4.09 29.58 -18.27
N ALA A 18 4.74 29.18 -17.17
CA ALA A 18 4.06 28.53 -16.03
C ALA A 18 2.91 29.39 -15.47
N ARG A 19 3.13 30.69 -15.32
CA ARG A 19 2.10 31.63 -14.89
C ARG A 19 0.94 31.73 -15.90
N ALA A 20 1.23 31.78 -17.20
CA ALA A 20 0.21 31.83 -18.23
C ALA A 20 -0.72 30.61 -18.19
N HIS A 21 -0.15 29.42 -17.98
CA HIS A 21 -0.92 28.19 -17.80
C HIS A 21 -1.70 28.18 -16.47
N ALA A 22 -1.15 28.70 -15.38
CA ALA A 22 -1.89 28.89 -14.13
C ALA A 22 -3.11 29.79 -14.35
N LEU A 23 -2.96 30.90 -15.06
CA LEU A 23 -4.06 31.78 -15.42
C LEU A 23 -5.10 31.09 -16.32
N ALA A 24 -4.67 30.19 -17.22
CA ALA A 24 -5.59 29.40 -18.03
C ALA A 24 -6.46 28.45 -17.17
N VAL A 25 -5.88 27.78 -16.18
CA VAL A 25 -6.64 26.99 -15.19
C VAL A 25 -7.67 27.88 -14.45
N LEU A 26 -7.26 29.06 -14.02
CA LEU A 26 -8.16 29.99 -13.33
C LEU A 26 -9.26 30.54 -14.27
N ARG A 27 -8.99 30.69 -15.56
CA ARG A 27 -10.01 31.05 -16.56
C ARG A 27 -11.06 29.97 -16.73
N VAL A 28 -10.69 28.68 -16.74
CA VAL A 28 -11.66 27.59 -16.76
C VAL A 28 -12.64 27.73 -15.59
N ARG A 29 -12.13 27.97 -14.39
CA ARG A 29 -12.97 28.24 -13.21
C ARG A 29 -13.89 29.44 -13.40
N SER A 30 -13.34 30.59 -13.86
CA SER A 30 -14.11 31.82 -14.02
C SER A 30 -15.16 31.69 -15.14
N THR A 31 -14.88 30.95 -16.21
CA THR A 31 -15.85 30.67 -17.27
C THR A 31 -17.04 29.88 -16.74
N VAL A 32 -16.79 28.83 -15.94
CA VAL A 32 -17.87 28.07 -15.32
C VAL A 32 -18.71 28.95 -14.39
N LEU A 33 -18.07 29.78 -13.58
CA LEU A 33 -18.78 30.73 -12.71
C LEU A 33 -19.59 31.75 -13.53
N ALA A 34 -19.05 32.27 -14.63
CA ALA A 34 -19.76 33.19 -15.51
C ALA A 34 -21.00 32.53 -16.12
N LEU A 35 -20.89 31.28 -16.60
CA LEU A 35 -22.03 30.53 -17.14
C LEU A 35 -23.14 30.31 -16.09
N THR A 36 -22.76 30.06 -14.82
CA THR A 36 -23.76 29.88 -13.75
C THR A 36 -24.44 31.19 -13.33
N LEU A 37 -23.87 32.37 -13.66
CA LEU A 37 -24.46 33.67 -13.43
C LEU A 37 -25.41 34.14 -14.56
N LEU A 38 -25.38 33.51 -15.76
CA LEU A 38 -26.22 33.90 -16.89
C LEU A 38 -27.72 33.90 -16.55
N PRO A 39 -28.31 32.88 -15.90
CA PRO A 39 -29.72 32.91 -15.54
C PRO A 39 -30.07 34.07 -14.57
N ALA A 40 -29.15 34.41 -13.66
CA ALA A 40 -29.34 35.55 -12.74
C ALA A 40 -29.31 36.88 -13.50
N ALA A 41 -28.39 37.06 -14.46
CA ALA A 41 -28.36 38.23 -15.32
C ALA A 41 -29.65 38.36 -16.16
N ALA A 42 -30.13 37.24 -16.74
CA ALA A 42 -31.42 37.24 -17.44
C ALA A 42 -32.58 37.60 -16.54
N ALA A 43 -32.62 37.10 -15.31
CA ALA A 43 -33.65 37.49 -14.31
C ALA A 43 -33.62 39.00 -14.01
N VAL A 44 -32.40 39.56 -13.82
CA VAL A 44 -32.25 41.02 -13.59
C VAL A 44 -32.74 41.84 -14.76
N ILE A 45 -32.44 41.43 -15.99
CA ILE A 45 -32.93 42.11 -17.21
C ILE A 45 -34.47 42.09 -17.28
N LEU A 46 -35.10 40.96 -16.98
CA LEU A 46 -36.57 40.84 -16.97
C LEU A 46 -37.21 41.69 -15.89
N TRP A 47 -36.57 41.84 -14.71
CA TRP A 47 -37.05 42.72 -13.66
C TRP A 47 -36.84 44.19 -14.01
N ALA A 48 -35.71 44.57 -14.58
CA ALA A 48 -35.42 45.92 -15.06
C ALA A 48 -36.39 46.35 -16.17
N GLY A 49 -36.68 45.45 -17.14
CA GLY A 49 -37.64 45.72 -18.21
C GLY A 49 -39.08 45.95 -17.72
N ARG A 50 -39.46 45.35 -16.57
CA ARG A 50 -40.74 45.68 -15.91
C ARG A 50 -40.72 47.05 -15.30
N THR A 51 -39.68 47.43 -14.56
CA THR A 51 -39.58 48.73 -13.90
C THR A 51 -39.53 49.89 -14.90
N THR A 52 -38.97 49.62 -16.09
CA THR A 52 -38.90 50.61 -17.21
C THR A 52 -40.15 50.59 -18.10
N GLY A 53 -41.15 49.72 -17.80
CA GLY A 53 -42.38 49.62 -18.59
C GLY A 53 -42.26 48.96 -19.94
N GLN A 54 -41.10 48.38 -20.28
CA GLN A 54 -40.89 47.73 -21.59
C GLN A 54 -41.51 46.33 -21.72
N PHE A 55 -41.75 45.63 -20.59
CA PHE A 55 -42.36 44.30 -20.57
C PHE A 55 -43.76 44.39 -19.92
N GLY A 56 -44.78 44.01 -20.70
CA GLY A 56 -46.18 43.98 -20.26
C GLY A 56 -46.49 42.80 -19.33
N PRO A 57 -47.74 42.69 -18.83
CA PRO A 57 -48.18 41.66 -17.88
C PRO A 57 -48.01 40.22 -18.37
N GLY A 58 -47.98 39.97 -19.70
CA GLY A 58 -47.72 38.63 -20.25
C GLY A 58 -46.35 38.02 -19.93
N TRP A 59 -45.41 38.82 -19.43
CA TRP A 59 -44.06 38.34 -19.08
C TRP A 59 -43.92 37.91 -17.59
N GLU A 60 -45.01 37.98 -16.80
CA GLU A 60 -44.93 37.64 -15.37
C GLU A 60 -44.52 36.21 -15.11
N THR A 61 -45.10 35.24 -15.84
CA THR A 61 -44.74 33.82 -15.70
C THR A 61 -43.28 33.58 -16.05
N ALA A 62 -42.80 34.13 -17.18
CA ALA A 62 -41.42 34.02 -17.61
C ALA A 62 -40.45 34.60 -16.57
N ARG A 63 -40.78 35.76 -16.00
CA ARG A 63 -39.97 36.43 -14.96
C ARG A 63 -39.81 35.56 -13.70
N TRP A 64 -40.94 35.04 -13.17
CA TRP A 64 -40.88 34.17 -12.00
C TRP A 64 -40.18 32.84 -12.27
N SER A 65 -40.41 32.23 -13.45
CA SER A 65 -39.77 30.99 -13.86
C SER A 65 -38.26 31.16 -13.99
N VAL A 66 -37.79 32.22 -14.69
CA VAL A 66 -36.35 32.51 -14.83
C VAL A 66 -35.72 32.88 -13.50
N SER A 67 -36.43 33.64 -12.63
CA SER A 67 -35.92 33.96 -11.29
C SER A 67 -35.80 32.72 -10.42
N GLY A 68 -36.80 31.85 -10.41
CA GLY A 68 -36.75 30.58 -9.69
C GLY A 68 -35.62 29.70 -10.17
N PHE A 69 -35.43 29.56 -11.50
CA PHE A 69 -34.33 28.83 -12.10
C PHE A 69 -32.96 29.43 -11.72
N ALA A 70 -32.84 30.78 -11.79
CA ALA A 70 -31.61 31.48 -11.40
C ALA A 70 -31.23 31.23 -9.92
N VAL A 71 -32.19 31.29 -9.02
CA VAL A 71 -32.00 31.01 -7.59
C VAL A 71 -31.56 29.54 -7.40
N ALA A 72 -32.20 28.59 -8.08
CA ALA A 72 -31.85 27.19 -8.01
C ALA A 72 -30.41 26.94 -8.50
N VAL A 73 -30.02 27.52 -9.65
CA VAL A 73 -28.66 27.41 -10.20
C VAL A 73 -27.62 28.03 -9.25
N LEU A 74 -27.89 29.21 -8.71
CA LEU A 74 -26.99 29.87 -7.73
C LEU A 74 -26.86 29.06 -6.44
N ALA A 75 -27.96 28.53 -5.92
CA ALA A 75 -27.93 27.64 -4.75
C ALA A 75 -27.12 26.38 -5.00
N CYS A 76 -27.32 25.69 -6.14
CA CYS A 76 -26.53 24.54 -6.54
C CYS A 76 -25.04 24.89 -6.68
N THR A 77 -24.73 26.02 -7.30
CA THR A 77 -23.33 26.48 -7.47
C THR A 77 -22.69 26.82 -6.12
N ALA A 78 -23.42 27.47 -5.21
CA ALA A 78 -22.91 27.76 -3.87
C ALA A 78 -22.67 26.49 -3.07
N VAL A 79 -23.57 25.52 -3.13
CA VAL A 79 -23.42 24.21 -2.49
C VAL A 79 -22.23 23.44 -3.08
N ALA A 80 -22.09 23.41 -4.41
CA ALA A 80 -20.96 22.78 -5.08
C ALA A 80 -19.62 23.46 -4.72
N GLY A 81 -19.59 24.80 -4.78
CA GLY A 81 -18.40 25.59 -4.38
C GLY A 81 -18.02 25.35 -2.92
N LEU A 82 -19.01 25.26 -2.04
CA LEU A 82 -18.78 24.95 -0.62
C LEU A 82 -18.31 23.51 -0.41
N ALA A 83 -18.84 22.55 -1.16
CA ALA A 83 -18.41 21.16 -1.13
C ALA A 83 -16.94 21.01 -1.59
N ILE A 84 -16.56 21.70 -2.68
CA ILE A 84 -15.19 21.76 -3.18
C ILE A 84 -14.26 22.46 -2.18
N ALA A 85 -14.68 23.61 -1.63
CA ALA A 85 -13.89 24.35 -0.65
C ALA A 85 -13.72 23.62 0.69
N ARG A 86 -14.66 22.74 1.03
CA ARG A 86 -14.61 21.88 2.22
C ARG A 86 -13.97 20.53 1.97
N GLY A 87 -13.76 20.16 0.71
CA GLY A 87 -13.05 18.95 0.34
C GLY A 87 -11.65 18.97 0.95
N ARG A 88 -11.31 17.96 1.74
CA ARG A 88 -9.94 17.77 2.23
C ARG A 88 -9.18 17.03 1.13
N PRO A 89 -8.15 17.64 0.53
CA PRO A 89 -7.29 16.90 -0.38
C PRO A 89 -6.63 15.75 0.37
N ALA A 90 -6.38 14.65 -0.31
CA ALA A 90 -5.56 13.58 0.24
C ALA A 90 -4.17 14.15 0.55
N VAL A 91 -3.69 13.89 1.75
CA VAL A 91 -2.33 14.22 2.18
C VAL A 91 -1.57 12.92 2.22
N SER A 92 -0.35 12.92 1.68
CA SER A 92 0.51 11.74 1.71
C SER A 92 0.83 11.38 3.17
N PRO A 93 0.64 10.12 3.57
CA PRO A 93 1.04 9.68 4.90
C PRO A 93 2.55 9.81 5.03
N THR A 94 3.01 10.53 6.05
CA THR A 94 4.43 10.82 6.27
C THR A 94 4.71 10.96 7.76
N VAL A 95 5.96 10.77 8.14
CA VAL A 95 6.47 11.05 9.49
C VAL A 95 6.98 12.49 9.53
N PRO A 96 6.40 13.40 10.33
CA PRO A 96 6.93 14.75 10.47
C PRO A 96 8.30 14.73 11.16
N VAL A 97 9.23 15.54 10.66
CA VAL A 97 10.56 15.73 11.28
C VAL A 97 10.63 17.12 11.85
N GLU A 98 10.55 17.22 13.17
CA GLU A 98 10.61 18.49 13.86
C GLU A 98 12.03 19.04 13.91
N GLU A 99 12.19 20.37 14.00
CA GLU A 99 13.50 21.01 13.97
C GLU A 99 14.39 20.58 15.14
N HIS A 100 13.80 20.35 16.32
CA HIS A 100 14.54 19.87 17.48
C HIS A 100 15.07 18.43 17.32
N ALA A 101 14.40 17.60 16.53
CA ALA A 101 14.82 16.22 16.25
C ALA A 101 15.88 16.13 15.13
N ALA A 102 15.90 17.10 14.21
CA ALA A 102 16.82 17.10 13.08
C ALA A 102 17.35 18.50 12.74
N PRO A 103 18.05 19.17 13.67
CA PRO A 103 18.52 20.54 13.43
C PRO A 103 19.48 20.64 12.26
N GLY A 104 20.29 19.61 12.01
CA GLY A 104 21.23 19.54 10.90
C GLY A 104 20.51 19.50 9.55
N LEU A 105 19.42 18.72 9.43
CA LEU A 105 18.63 18.61 8.22
C LEU A 105 17.89 19.93 7.90
N HIS A 106 17.29 20.54 8.91
CA HIS A 106 16.64 21.84 8.76
C HIS A 106 17.62 22.95 8.38
N ALA A 107 18.82 22.96 8.98
CA ALA A 107 19.88 23.89 8.62
C ALA A 107 20.36 23.71 7.17
N LEU A 108 20.55 22.45 6.72
CA LEU A 108 20.92 22.13 5.34
C LEU A 108 19.89 22.63 4.34
N VAL A 109 18.59 22.40 4.62
CA VAL A 109 17.50 22.83 3.72
C VAL A 109 17.38 24.35 3.68
N ARG A 110 17.59 25.07 4.79
CA ARG A 110 17.62 26.54 4.82
C ARG A 110 18.82 27.10 4.06
N ASP A 111 20.02 26.57 4.30
CA ASP A 111 21.24 26.99 3.56
C ASP A 111 21.05 26.77 2.04
N LEU A 112 20.42 25.65 1.67
CA LEU A 112 20.11 25.36 0.27
C LEU A 112 19.09 26.35 -0.32
N ALA A 113 18.01 26.67 0.42
CA ALA A 113 17.02 27.65 -0.01
C ALA A 113 17.63 29.04 -0.18
N ASP A 114 18.49 29.48 0.74
CA ASP A 114 19.20 30.75 0.69
C ASP A 114 20.14 30.83 -0.53
N ARG A 115 20.89 29.75 -0.82
CA ARG A 115 21.78 29.69 -2.01
C ARG A 115 21.00 29.71 -3.33
N LEU A 116 19.82 29.11 -3.35
CA LEU A 116 18.93 29.07 -4.51
C LEU A 116 18.04 30.32 -4.63
N GLU A 117 18.14 31.26 -3.69
CA GLU A 117 17.32 32.49 -3.61
C GLU A 117 15.81 32.17 -3.67
N VAL A 118 15.36 31.18 -2.88
CA VAL A 118 13.97 30.75 -2.80
C VAL A 118 13.50 30.70 -1.34
N PRO A 119 12.19 30.79 -1.07
CA PRO A 119 11.65 30.59 0.26
C PRO A 119 11.96 29.19 0.77
N ALA A 120 12.37 29.04 2.03
CA ALA A 120 12.53 27.73 2.64
C ALA A 120 11.18 27.01 2.78
N PRO A 121 11.14 25.67 2.71
CA PRO A 121 9.95 24.88 3.04
C PRO A 121 9.48 25.17 4.47
N SER A 122 8.17 25.06 4.72
CA SER A 122 7.58 25.34 6.04
C SER A 122 7.84 24.23 7.07
N ALA A 123 8.04 23.01 6.62
CA ALA A 123 8.32 21.84 7.43
C ALA A 123 9.01 20.76 6.58
N ILE A 124 9.55 19.75 7.25
CA ILE A 124 10.15 18.57 6.64
C ILE A 124 9.38 17.34 7.13
N ALA A 125 9.13 16.39 6.24
CA ALA A 125 8.51 15.12 6.56
C ALA A 125 9.18 13.98 5.79
N LEU A 126 9.15 12.76 6.31
CA LEU A 126 9.74 11.58 5.69
C LEU A 126 8.65 10.64 5.17
N THR A 127 8.95 9.99 4.07
CA THR A 127 8.17 8.91 3.49
C THR A 127 9.03 7.66 3.34
N PRO A 128 8.47 6.45 3.43
CA PRO A 128 9.21 5.23 3.10
C PRO A 128 9.42 5.03 1.61
N ASP A 129 9.11 6.00 0.78
CA ASP A 129 9.27 5.95 -0.67
C ASP A 129 10.63 6.50 -1.09
N CYS A 130 11.15 6.05 -2.26
CA CYS A 130 12.40 6.56 -2.85
C CYS A 130 12.14 7.78 -3.74
N ASP A 131 11.37 8.75 -3.26
CA ASP A 131 11.11 10.00 -3.96
C ASP A 131 11.13 11.19 -2.99
N SER A 132 11.25 12.40 -3.54
CA SER A 132 11.22 13.64 -2.76
C SER A 132 10.47 14.71 -3.51
N TRP A 133 9.50 15.36 -2.83
CA TRP A 133 8.64 16.36 -3.45
C TRP A 133 8.22 17.46 -2.48
N LEU A 134 7.59 18.50 -3.02
CA LEU A 134 6.94 19.55 -2.25
C LEU A 134 5.44 19.29 -2.16
N GLU A 135 4.91 19.20 -0.96
CA GLU A 135 3.48 19.03 -0.70
C GLU A 135 2.89 20.28 -0.04
N ASP A 136 1.84 20.82 -0.63
CA ASP A 136 1.12 21.92 -0.02
C ASP A 136 0.01 21.39 0.90
N ARG A 137 0.22 21.51 2.21
CA ARG A 137 -0.70 21.07 3.27
C ARG A 137 -1.59 22.20 3.81
N THR A 138 -1.58 23.38 3.19
CA THR A 138 -2.40 24.50 3.63
C THR A 138 -3.88 24.23 3.42
N HIS A 139 -4.64 24.06 4.50
CA HIS A 139 -6.07 23.95 4.47
C HIS A 139 -6.71 25.33 4.75
N ALA A 140 -7.75 25.67 4.00
CA ALA A 140 -8.46 26.95 4.14
C ALA A 140 -9.05 27.23 5.53
N ARG A 141 -9.05 26.26 6.46
CA ARG A 141 -9.62 26.35 7.80
C ARG A 141 -8.63 26.45 8.96
N ALA A 142 -7.41 26.00 8.79
CA ALA A 142 -6.37 26.33 9.76
C ALA A 142 -6.05 27.80 9.49
N GLY A 143 -6.28 28.71 10.45
CA GLY A 143 -5.97 30.14 10.36
C GLY A 143 -4.50 30.46 10.07
N GLY A 144 -3.81 29.54 9.38
CA GLY A 144 -2.48 29.67 8.87
C GLY A 144 -2.42 30.73 7.78
N ALA A 145 -1.42 31.56 7.87
CA ALA A 145 -1.14 32.67 6.97
C ALA A 145 -1.32 32.25 5.51
N ARG A 146 -2.13 33.00 4.75
CA ARG A 146 -2.24 32.85 3.30
C ARG A 146 -0.83 32.99 2.71
N GLY A 147 -0.23 31.85 2.27
CA GLY A 147 1.10 31.86 1.69
C GLY A 147 2.16 31.06 2.47
N ALA A 148 1.77 30.17 3.39
CA ALA A 148 2.73 29.26 4.00
C ALA A 148 3.44 28.44 2.90
N ALA A 149 4.76 28.36 2.98
CA ALA A 149 5.57 27.57 2.06
C ALA A 149 5.17 26.08 2.13
N PRO A 150 5.33 25.30 1.05
CA PRO A 150 5.02 23.88 1.05
C PRO A 150 5.90 23.10 2.02
N VAL A 151 5.44 21.93 2.43
CA VAL A 151 6.21 20.94 3.20
C VAL A 151 7.13 20.18 2.25
N LEU A 152 8.40 20.01 2.63
CA LEU A 152 9.33 19.16 1.92
C LEU A 152 9.17 17.73 2.41
N VAL A 153 8.76 16.83 1.53
CA VAL A 153 8.72 15.39 1.78
C VAL A 153 9.98 14.77 1.20
N ILE A 154 10.70 14.00 2.01
CA ILE A 154 11.97 13.35 1.64
C ILE A 154 11.81 11.85 1.80
N GLY A 155 12.27 11.09 0.80
CA GLY A 155 12.38 9.64 0.89
C GLY A 155 13.40 9.22 1.96
N SER A 156 12.97 8.44 2.94
CA SER A 156 13.84 7.98 4.02
C SER A 156 15.05 7.19 3.52
N PRO A 157 14.98 6.36 2.45
CA PRO A 157 16.14 5.64 1.94
C PRO A 157 17.29 6.57 1.55
N PHE A 158 17.01 7.80 1.13
CA PHE A 158 18.04 8.77 0.80
C PHE A 158 18.83 9.24 2.03
N LEU A 159 18.18 9.34 3.21
CA LEU A 159 18.86 9.68 4.47
C LEU A 159 19.80 8.55 4.93
N TRP A 160 19.44 7.30 4.67
CA TRP A 160 20.22 6.14 5.08
C TRP A 160 21.38 5.83 4.15
N TRP A 161 21.20 6.12 2.86
CA TRP A 161 22.18 5.77 1.83
C TRP A 161 23.12 6.89 1.43
N MET A 162 22.58 8.13 1.26
CA MET A 162 23.34 9.22 0.68
C MET A 162 24.27 9.90 1.67
N ARG A 163 25.29 10.56 1.12
CA ARG A 163 26.11 11.51 1.85
C ARG A 163 25.43 12.88 1.90
N VAL A 164 25.82 13.72 2.87
CA VAL A 164 25.23 15.06 3.05
C VAL A 164 25.32 15.90 1.77
N ALA A 165 26.47 15.83 1.05
CA ALA A 165 26.66 16.55 -0.19
C ALA A 165 25.72 16.07 -1.32
N GLU A 166 25.51 14.76 -1.41
CA GLU A 166 24.62 14.15 -2.40
C GLU A 166 23.16 14.43 -2.09
N LEU A 167 22.75 14.29 -0.82
CA LEU A 167 21.41 14.67 -0.38
C LEU A 167 21.11 16.13 -0.69
N ARG A 168 22.08 17.03 -0.46
CA ARG A 168 21.97 18.45 -0.85
C ARG A 168 21.73 18.60 -2.35
N ALA A 169 22.50 17.89 -3.18
CA ALA A 169 22.37 17.94 -4.63
C ALA A 169 21.05 17.36 -5.13
N LEU A 170 20.58 16.26 -4.51
CA LEU A 170 19.28 15.65 -4.78
C LEU A 170 18.13 16.60 -4.45
N LEU A 171 18.18 17.25 -3.29
CA LEU A 171 17.12 18.14 -2.82
C LEU A 171 17.11 19.50 -3.53
N ALA A 172 18.19 19.88 -4.20
CA ALA A 172 18.30 21.19 -4.86
C ALA A 172 17.14 21.50 -5.84
N PRO A 173 16.78 20.63 -6.81
CA PRO A 173 15.67 20.89 -7.70
C PRO A 173 14.31 20.90 -6.96
N VAL A 174 14.15 20.10 -5.91
CA VAL A 174 12.93 20.06 -5.11
C VAL A 174 12.74 21.36 -4.33
N VAL A 175 13.76 21.79 -3.58
CA VAL A 175 13.76 23.05 -2.83
C VAL A 175 13.64 24.25 -3.75
N ALA A 176 14.30 24.25 -4.91
CA ALA A 176 14.15 25.31 -5.92
C ALA A 176 12.69 25.49 -6.39
N GLY A 177 11.89 24.45 -6.32
CA GLY A 177 10.46 24.47 -6.64
C GLY A 177 9.60 25.34 -5.70
N THR A 178 10.08 25.69 -4.51
CA THR A 178 9.37 26.60 -3.60
C THR A 178 9.23 28.00 -4.18
N GLY A 179 10.22 28.47 -4.94
CA GLY A 179 10.20 29.80 -5.58
C GLY A 179 9.01 29.99 -6.54
N PRO A 180 8.87 29.17 -7.60
CA PRO A 180 7.70 29.23 -8.47
C PRO A 180 6.39 28.94 -7.72
N SER A 181 6.42 28.04 -6.74
CA SER A 181 5.23 27.67 -5.93
C SER A 181 4.71 28.80 -5.07
N ALA A 182 5.55 29.73 -4.65
CA ALA A 182 5.17 30.93 -3.89
C ALA A 182 4.38 31.94 -4.74
N HIS A 183 4.35 31.79 -6.08
CA HIS A 183 3.57 32.73 -6.92
C HIS A 183 2.07 32.54 -6.69
N PRO A 184 1.32 33.64 -6.39
CA PRO A 184 -0.08 33.54 -5.97
C PRO A 184 -1.00 32.90 -7.02
N ASP A 185 -0.74 33.15 -8.31
CA ASP A 185 -1.55 32.56 -9.40
C ASP A 185 -1.33 31.02 -9.48
N ILE A 186 -0.09 30.54 -9.32
CA ILE A 186 0.25 29.12 -9.32
C ILE A 186 -0.35 28.42 -8.10
N ALA A 187 -0.21 29.03 -6.91
CA ALA A 187 -0.80 28.52 -5.70
C ALA A 187 -2.35 28.47 -5.78
N ALA A 188 -2.98 29.48 -6.41
CA ALA A 188 -4.42 29.50 -6.62
C ALA A 188 -4.85 28.41 -7.62
N ALA A 189 -4.14 28.21 -8.73
CA ALA A 189 -4.43 27.16 -9.70
C ALA A 189 -4.31 25.76 -9.07
N ARG A 190 -3.25 25.48 -8.33
CA ARG A 190 -3.07 24.23 -7.58
C ARG A 190 -4.21 23.96 -6.58
N ARG A 191 -4.64 25.01 -5.86
CA ARG A 191 -5.79 24.87 -4.93
C ARG A 191 -7.08 24.51 -5.67
N VAL A 192 -7.33 25.10 -6.85
CA VAL A 192 -8.50 24.76 -7.66
C VAL A 192 -8.44 23.30 -8.12
N VAL A 193 -7.33 22.86 -8.69
CA VAL A 193 -7.15 21.48 -9.16
C VAL A 193 -7.36 20.50 -8.00
N ARG A 194 -6.66 20.67 -6.88
CA ARG A 194 -6.79 19.81 -5.70
C ARG A 194 -8.20 19.80 -5.10
N GLY A 195 -8.88 20.93 -5.11
CA GLY A 195 -10.28 21.01 -4.65
C GLY A 195 -11.23 20.21 -5.56
N LEU A 196 -10.99 20.24 -6.88
CA LEU A 196 -11.74 19.43 -7.84
C LEU A 196 -11.44 17.94 -7.70
N ASP A 197 -10.16 17.55 -7.53
CA ASP A 197 -9.76 16.16 -7.29
C ASP A 197 -10.39 15.62 -6.01
N ALA A 198 -10.36 16.39 -4.92
CA ALA A 198 -11.01 16.03 -3.67
C ALA A 198 -12.53 15.88 -3.82
N ALA A 199 -13.16 16.69 -4.66
CA ALA A 199 -14.60 16.59 -4.94
C ALA A 199 -14.92 15.31 -5.72
N VAL A 200 -14.10 14.92 -6.70
CA VAL A 200 -14.23 13.65 -7.43
C VAL A 200 -14.03 12.47 -6.50
N ALA A 201 -12.95 12.44 -5.73
CA ALA A 201 -12.65 11.39 -4.77
C ALA A 201 -13.78 11.21 -3.72
N ASN A 202 -14.37 12.31 -3.25
CA ASN A 202 -15.50 12.26 -2.32
C ASN A 202 -16.80 11.74 -2.99
N ALA A 203 -16.96 11.95 -4.30
CA ALA A 203 -18.11 11.44 -5.05
C ALA A 203 -18.01 9.92 -5.30
N GLU A 204 -16.80 9.39 -5.39
CA GLU A 204 -16.49 7.98 -5.66
C GLU A 204 -16.44 7.12 -4.40
N ARG A 205 -16.23 7.71 -3.22
CA ARG A 205 -16.16 6.95 -1.98
C ARG A 205 -17.46 6.20 -1.72
N PRO A 206 -17.41 4.84 -1.60
CA PRO A 206 -18.52 4.08 -1.09
C PRO A 206 -18.79 4.57 0.33
N VAL A 207 -20.05 4.86 0.64
CA VAL A 207 -20.43 5.22 2.01
C VAL A 207 -20.39 3.94 2.81
N ALA A 208 -19.31 3.70 3.53
CA ALA A 208 -19.29 2.66 4.55
C ALA A 208 -20.50 2.86 5.47
N PRO A 209 -21.29 1.79 5.77
CA PRO A 209 -22.30 1.86 6.81
C PRO A 209 -21.56 2.28 8.08
N TRP A 210 -22.08 3.30 8.76
CA TRP A 210 -21.47 3.82 9.98
C TRP A 210 -21.43 2.74 11.05
N SER A 211 -20.34 2.00 11.13
CA SER A 211 -19.91 1.33 12.34
C SER A 211 -19.53 2.42 13.31
N GLY A 212 -20.32 2.57 14.37
CA GLY A 212 -20.17 3.62 15.37
C GLY A 212 -18.94 3.44 16.27
N ASP A 213 -17.78 3.20 15.68
CA ASP A 213 -16.53 3.00 16.40
C ASP A 213 -15.82 4.38 16.51
N PRO A 214 -15.75 4.95 17.72
CA PRO A 214 -15.05 6.21 17.96
C PRO A 214 -13.52 6.10 17.84
N ALA A 215 -12.97 4.89 17.61
CA ALA A 215 -11.53 4.64 17.53
C ALA A 215 -10.91 4.93 16.14
N ALA A 216 -11.70 5.33 15.14
CA ALA A 216 -11.19 5.65 13.80
C ALA A 216 -10.54 7.06 13.66
N ASP A 217 -10.61 7.88 14.71
CA ASP A 217 -9.87 9.15 14.79
C ASP A 217 -8.58 8.88 15.55
N GLY A 218 -7.43 9.01 14.87
CA GLY A 218 -6.11 8.69 15.39
C GLY A 218 -5.76 9.37 16.74
N PRO A 219 -4.72 8.89 17.43
CA PRO A 219 -4.33 9.39 18.75
C PRO A 219 -3.91 10.87 18.67
N GLY A 220 -4.75 11.74 19.21
CA GLY A 220 -4.53 13.19 19.21
C GLY A 220 -5.78 14.03 18.95
N ALA A 221 -6.92 13.44 18.60
CA ALA A 221 -8.16 14.20 18.50
C ALA A 221 -8.72 14.50 19.90
N PRO A 222 -9.05 15.77 20.22
CA PRO A 222 -9.66 16.09 21.50
C PRO A 222 -11.00 15.35 21.62
N ALA A 223 -11.23 14.70 22.75
CA ALA A 223 -12.46 13.98 23.07
C ALA A 223 -13.67 14.92 22.93
N VAL A 224 -14.31 14.87 21.77
CA VAL A 224 -15.55 15.61 21.52
C VAL A 224 -16.67 14.86 22.22
N ARG A 225 -17.27 15.51 23.24
CA ARG A 225 -18.45 15.03 23.93
C ARG A 225 -19.47 14.44 22.95
N ALA A 226 -19.97 13.24 23.26
CA ALA A 226 -20.97 12.56 22.46
C ALA A 226 -22.15 13.49 22.10
N PRO A 227 -22.43 13.69 20.81
CA PRO A 227 -23.50 14.61 20.40
C PRO A 227 -24.86 14.07 20.83
N GLY A 228 -25.69 14.96 21.40
CA GLY A 228 -27.06 14.64 21.84
C GLY A 228 -27.92 14.03 20.72
N VAL A 229 -29.01 13.38 21.10
CA VAL A 229 -29.93 12.65 20.19
C VAL A 229 -30.41 13.54 19.03
N CYS A 230 -30.66 14.82 19.26
CA CYS A 230 -31.06 15.78 18.22
C CYS A 230 -29.96 16.02 17.17
N ALA A 231 -28.70 16.04 17.59
CA ALA A 231 -27.58 16.19 16.65
C ALA A 231 -27.36 14.93 15.78
N ARG A 232 -27.72 13.74 16.28
CA ARG A 232 -27.72 12.49 15.51
C ARG A 232 -28.83 12.46 14.46
N ALA A 233 -30.04 12.90 14.81
CA ALA A 233 -31.18 12.97 13.89
C ALA A 233 -30.92 13.96 12.75
N VAL A 234 -30.39 15.15 13.03
CA VAL A 234 -30.02 16.15 12.02
C VAL A 234 -28.90 15.64 11.10
N ARG A 235 -27.91 14.91 11.63
CA ARG A 235 -26.86 14.27 10.83
C ARG A 235 -27.38 13.14 9.96
N GLY A 236 -28.34 12.34 10.45
CA GLY A 236 -29.00 11.28 9.69
C GLY A 236 -29.76 11.79 8.46
N CYS A 237 -30.51 12.89 8.60
CA CYS A 237 -31.22 13.52 7.49
C CYS A 237 -30.26 14.25 6.52
N ALA A 238 -29.13 14.76 7.00
CA ALA A 238 -28.15 15.43 6.16
C ALA A 238 -27.31 14.46 5.30
N ALA A 239 -27.22 13.19 5.67
CA ALA A 239 -26.41 12.22 4.95
C ALA A 239 -26.88 11.92 3.51
N PRO A 240 -28.20 11.69 3.22
CA PRO A 240 -28.68 11.46 1.86
C PRO A 240 -28.55 12.73 1.00
N LEU A 241 -28.82 13.91 1.57
CA LEU A 241 -28.65 15.17 0.86
C LEU A 241 -27.17 15.40 0.48
N ARG A 242 -26.26 15.16 1.41
CA ARG A 242 -24.82 15.24 1.14
C ARG A 242 -24.38 14.28 0.04
N ARG A 243 -24.91 13.05 0.01
CA ARG A 243 -24.65 12.06 -1.07
C ARG A 243 -25.13 12.58 -2.42
N ALA A 244 -26.36 13.09 -2.49
CA ALA A 244 -26.93 13.66 -3.71
C ALA A 244 -26.07 14.81 -4.24
N VAL A 245 -25.63 15.71 -3.36
CA VAL A 245 -24.72 16.81 -3.70
C VAL A 245 -23.39 16.29 -4.23
N HIS A 246 -22.74 15.35 -3.56
CA HIS A 246 -21.45 14.81 -4.02
C HIS A 246 -21.59 14.08 -5.37
N ARG A 247 -22.67 13.31 -5.57
CA ARG A 247 -22.94 12.66 -6.87
C ARG A 247 -23.18 13.65 -8.00
N ALA A 248 -23.86 14.77 -7.73
CA ALA A 248 -24.10 15.81 -8.72
C ALA A 248 -22.83 16.64 -9.02
N VAL A 249 -21.99 16.89 -8.02
CA VAL A 249 -20.75 17.68 -8.13
C VAL A 249 -19.64 16.88 -8.87
N GLY A 250 -19.60 15.56 -8.69
CA GLY A 250 -18.55 14.70 -9.25
C GLY A 250 -18.38 14.85 -10.77
N PRO A 251 -19.44 14.69 -11.61
CA PRO A 251 -19.34 14.85 -13.06
C PRO A 251 -18.88 16.25 -13.49
N VAL A 252 -19.35 17.29 -12.83
CA VAL A 252 -18.94 18.69 -13.10
C VAL A 252 -17.47 18.87 -12.78
N ALA A 253 -17.02 18.39 -11.61
CA ALA A 253 -15.63 18.45 -11.22
C ALA A 253 -14.71 17.68 -12.20
N ARG A 254 -15.13 16.48 -12.68
CA ARG A 254 -14.39 15.74 -13.70
C ARG A 254 -14.31 16.50 -15.02
N LEU A 255 -15.40 17.13 -15.46
CA LEU A 255 -15.39 17.94 -16.67
C LEU A 255 -14.43 19.13 -16.55
N MET A 256 -14.47 19.82 -15.42
CA MET A 256 -13.54 20.92 -15.13
C MET A 256 -12.09 20.46 -15.07
N LEU A 257 -11.82 19.30 -14.47
CA LEU A 257 -10.48 18.70 -14.44
C LEU A 257 -9.99 18.33 -15.83
N ARG A 258 -10.86 17.76 -16.69
CA ARG A 258 -10.50 17.48 -18.08
C ARG A 258 -10.14 18.74 -18.85
N ALA A 259 -10.90 19.83 -18.65
CA ALA A 259 -10.63 21.11 -19.30
C ALA A 259 -9.35 21.80 -18.74
N ALA A 260 -9.11 21.69 -17.44
CA ALA A 260 -7.95 22.30 -16.77
C ALA A 260 -6.67 21.44 -16.88
N GLY A 261 -6.78 20.13 -17.06
CA GLY A 261 -5.70 19.15 -16.98
C GLY A 261 -4.49 19.49 -17.87
N PRO A 262 -4.64 19.73 -19.17
CA PRO A 262 -3.52 20.10 -20.05
C PRO A 262 -2.79 21.35 -19.57
N HIS A 263 -3.54 22.35 -19.07
CA HIS A 263 -2.96 23.58 -18.55
C HIS A 263 -2.28 23.36 -17.20
N ALA A 264 -2.84 22.54 -16.34
CA ALA A 264 -2.23 22.17 -15.07
C ALA A 264 -0.92 21.41 -15.29
N ALA A 265 -0.91 20.42 -16.18
CA ALA A 265 0.31 19.68 -16.53
C ALA A 265 1.41 20.59 -17.10
N ALA A 266 1.07 21.49 -18.05
CA ALA A 266 2.03 22.44 -18.61
C ALA A 266 2.51 23.46 -17.56
N MET A 267 1.67 23.86 -16.61
CA MET A 267 2.06 24.70 -15.47
C MET A 267 3.11 23.99 -14.61
N GLU A 268 2.87 22.72 -14.22
CA GLU A 268 3.80 21.96 -13.39
C GLU A 268 5.12 21.67 -14.13
N GLN A 269 5.08 21.35 -15.42
CA GLN A 269 6.29 21.24 -16.24
C GLN A 269 7.09 22.55 -16.26
N GLY A 270 6.41 23.70 -16.37
CA GLY A 270 7.05 25.00 -16.30
C GLY A 270 7.66 25.30 -14.93
N VAL A 271 7.01 24.89 -13.85
CA VAL A 271 7.53 24.98 -12.48
C VAL A 271 8.77 24.09 -12.31
N ALA A 272 8.70 22.83 -12.76
CA ALA A 272 9.81 21.89 -12.69
C ALA A 272 11.02 22.37 -13.51
N ALA A 273 10.80 22.88 -14.73
CA ALA A 273 11.86 23.44 -15.55
C ALA A 273 12.52 24.68 -14.91
N ALA A 274 11.73 25.56 -14.30
CA ALA A 274 12.27 26.73 -13.59
C ALA A 274 13.05 26.34 -12.32
N ALA A 275 12.62 25.27 -11.64
CA ALA A 275 13.32 24.69 -10.49
C ALA A 275 14.65 24.04 -10.92
N ALA A 276 14.65 23.24 -12.00
CA ALA A 276 15.84 22.63 -12.55
C ALA A 276 16.89 23.67 -12.99
N ASP A 277 16.46 24.77 -13.62
CA ASP A 277 17.36 25.88 -13.99
C ASP A 277 18.01 26.53 -12.74
N ARG A 278 17.30 26.63 -11.62
CA ARG A 278 17.89 27.14 -10.36
C ARG A 278 18.85 26.14 -9.74
N ALA A 279 18.52 24.87 -9.78
CA ALA A 279 19.36 23.79 -9.25
C ALA A 279 20.72 23.70 -9.94
N GLN A 280 20.89 24.32 -11.15
CA GLN A 280 22.20 24.44 -11.80
C GLN A 280 23.22 25.26 -10.99
N ALA A 281 22.78 26.00 -9.96
CA ALA A 281 23.69 26.66 -9.02
C ALA A 281 24.48 25.67 -8.14
N VAL A 282 24.01 24.42 -8.04
CA VAL A 282 24.72 23.32 -7.38
C VAL A 282 25.65 22.66 -8.39
N ASP A 283 26.85 22.25 -7.92
CA ASP A 283 27.88 21.63 -8.76
C ASP A 283 27.32 20.47 -9.60
N GLN A 284 27.69 20.42 -10.88
CA GLN A 284 27.19 19.44 -11.82
C GLN A 284 27.66 18.02 -11.47
N GLY A 285 28.92 17.85 -11.05
CA GLY A 285 29.48 16.56 -10.68
C GLY A 285 28.73 15.94 -9.51
N LEU A 286 28.43 16.75 -8.49
CA LEU A 286 27.63 16.29 -7.33
C LEU A 286 26.20 15.91 -7.74
N ARG A 287 25.58 16.61 -8.68
CA ARG A 287 24.23 16.28 -9.16
C ARG A 287 24.21 14.97 -9.94
N VAL A 288 25.24 14.71 -10.77
CA VAL A 288 25.38 13.43 -11.48
C VAL A 288 25.61 12.30 -10.49
N ALA A 289 26.55 12.46 -9.55
CA ALA A 289 26.80 11.47 -8.50
C ALA A 289 25.56 11.18 -7.67
N ALA A 290 24.82 12.20 -7.26
CA ALA A 290 23.55 12.03 -6.52
C ALA A 290 22.51 11.25 -7.34
N GLN A 291 22.41 11.51 -8.64
CA GLN A 291 21.47 10.82 -9.52
C GLN A 291 21.80 9.34 -9.70
N GLU A 292 23.08 8.98 -9.80
CA GLU A 292 23.54 7.59 -9.82
C GLU A 292 23.17 6.87 -8.52
N GLN A 293 23.32 7.56 -7.38
CA GLN A 293 22.97 7.00 -6.08
C GLN A 293 21.45 6.78 -5.89
N VAL A 294 20.60 7.55 -6.56
CA VAL A 294 19.14 7.34 -6.54
C VAL A 294 18.78 5.94 -7.06
N GLY A 295 19.38 5.53 -8.19
CA GLY A 295 19.13 4.22 -8.79
C GLY A 295 19.54 3.08 -7.85
N LEU A 296 20.70 3.20 -7.21
CA LEU A 296 21.19 2.22 -6.24
C LEU A 296 20.31 2.18 -4.98
N ALA A 297 19.96 3.34 -4.43
CA ALA A 297 19.08 3.44 -3.27
C ALA A 297 17.71 2.79 -3.55
N TYR A 298 17.15 3.04 -4.74
CA TYR A 298 15.89 2.42 -5.16
C TYR A 298 15.99 0.89 -5.24
N ALA A 299 17.02 0.37 -5.92
CA ALA A 299 17.20 -1.08 -6.05
C ALA A 299 17.43 -1.78 -4.71
N GLY A 300 18.23 -1.19 -3.82
CA GLY A 300 18.45 -1.71 -2.48
C GLY A 300 17.21 -1.66 -1.60
N TRP A 301 16.47 -0.57 -1.68
CA TRP A 301 15.22 -0.40 -0.93
C TRP A 301 14.14 -1.38 -1.37
N ASP A 302 13.94 -1.54 -2.68
CA ASP A 302 13.00 -2.53 -3.23
C ASP A 302 13.30 -3.94 -2.74
N ARG A 303 14.56 -4.35 -2.76
CA ARG A 303 14.98 -5.66 -2.22
C ARG A 303 14.75 -5.78 -0.72
N LEU A 304 15.08 -4.74 0.05
CA LEU A 304 14.84 -4.72 1.49
C LEU A 304 13.35 -4.88 1.80
N LEU A 305 12.49 -4.12 1.10
CA LEU A 305 11.04 -4.21 1.29
C LEU A 305 10.51 -5.60 0.93
N THR A 306 10.94 -6.16 -0.19
CA THR A 306 10.40 -7.43 -0.71
C THR A 306 10.94 -8.65 0.00
N ARG A 307 12.23 -8.65 0.37
CA ARG A 307 12.91 -9.82 0.93
C ARG A 307 12.98 -9.83 2.45
N VAL A 308 12.87 -8.68 3.07
CA VAL A 308 13.03 -8.54 4.53
C VAL A 308 11.77 -7.98 5.17
N ALA A 309 11.29 -6.82 4.76
CA ALA A 309 10.16 -6.19 5.45
C ALA A 309 8.84 -6.93 5.20
N LEU A 310 8.54 -7.32 3.96
CA LEU A 310 7.30 -7.99 3.59
C LEU A 310 7.09 -9.33 4.32
N PRO A 311 8.09 -10.22 4.50
CA PRO A 311 7.94 -11.41 5.33
C PRO A 311 7.50 -11.11 6.76
N ALA A 312 8.12 -10.13 7.42
CA ALA A 312 7.74 -9.69 8.75
C ALA A 312 6.32 -9.11 8.78
N TRP A 313 5.98 -8.27 7.82
CA TRP A 313 4.66 -7.64 7.74
C TRP A 313 3.52 -8.66 7.57
N ARG A 314 3.73 -9.73 6.80
CA ARG A 314 2.75 -10.83 6.65
C ARG A 314 2.44 -11.51 7.99
N LEU A 315 3.40 -11.54 8.91
CA LEU A 315 3.21 -12.02 10.28
C LEU A 315 2.62 -10.95 11.22
N GLY A 316 2.42 -9.73 10.74
CA GLY A 316 1.97 -8.60 11.54
C GLY A 316 3.07 -8.00 12.41
N LEU A 317 4.32 -8.31 12.10
CA LEU A 317 5.51 -7.74 12.71
C LEU A 317 6.04 -6.61 11.83
N TRP A 318 6.77 -5.67 12.43
CA TRP A 318 7.48 -4.65 11.66
C TRP A 318 8.91 -4.51 12.19
N PRO A 319 9.91 -4.50 11.29
CA PRO A 319 11.31 -4.31 11.70
C PRO A 319 11.48 -2.94 12.35
N THR A 320 12.05 -2.88 13.56
CA THR A 320 12.25 -1.64 14.31
C THR A 320 13.20 -0.67 13.61
N ARG A 321 14.05 -1.18 12.72
CA ARG A 321 15.04 -0.41 11.99
C ARG A 321 15.18 -0.98 10.57
N LEU A 322 14.98 -0.14 9.57
CA LEU A 322 15.24 -0.45 8.17
C LEU A 322 16.56 0.18 7.67
N ASP A 323 17.11 1.15 8.40
CA ASP A 323 18.34 1.86 8.07
C ASP A 323 19.55 0.92 7.95
N ALA A 324 19.75 0.08 8.96
CA ALA A 324 20.85 -0.90 8.96
C ALA A 324 20.72 -1.89 7.80
N GLY A 325 19.48 -2.31 7.49
CA GLY A 325 19.17 -3.16 6.36
C GLY A 325 19.47 -2.50 5.02
N VAL A 326 19.11 -1.23 4.84
CA VAL A 326 19.43 -0.46 3.63
C VAL A 326 20.94 -0.41 3.42
N VAL A 327 21.70 -0.04 4.43
CA VAL A 327 23.17 0.05 4.34
C VAL A 327 23.78 -1.31 4.04
N SER A 328 23.31 -2.38 4.70
CA SER A 328 23.83 -3.73 4.49
C SER A 328 23.47 -4.26 3.10
N ALA A 329 22.22 -4.11 2.66
CA ALA A 329 21.78 -4.54 1.33
C ALA A 329 22.54 -3.80 0.23
N LEU A 330 22.76 -2.51 0.36
CA LEU A 330 23.48 -1.70 -0.61
C LEU A 330 24.98 -1.97 -0.59
N THR A 331 25.56 -2.27 0.58
CA THR A 331 26.97 -2.70 0.69
C THR A 331 27.17 -4.03 -0.03
N GLU A 332 26.27 -4.98 0.14
CA GLU A 332 26.35 -6.25 -0.52
C GLU A 332 26.09 -6.15 -2.03
N LEU A 333 25.11 -5.34 -2.44
CA LEU A 333 24.87 -5.05 -3.85
C LEU A 333 26.13 -4.43 -4.49
N SER A 334 26.80 -3.50 -3.79
CA SER A 334 28.02 -2.88 -4.29
C SER A 334 29.21 -3.81 -4.37
N ARG A 335 29.26 -4.84 -3.55
CA ARG A 335 30.29 -5.91 -3.67
C ARG A 335 30.07 -6.80 -4.89
N ARG A 336 28.80 -7.09 -5.21
CA ARG A 336 28.43 -7.95 -6.35
C ARG A 336 28.43 -7.21 -7.68
N ASP A 337 28.17 -5.92 -7.66
CA ASP A 337 28.12 -5.08 -8.86
C ASP A 337 29.32 -4.16 -8.96
N ARG A 338 30.08 -4.28 -10.06
CA ARG A 338 31.26 -3.41 -10.35
C ARG A 338 30.87 -1.95 -10.58
N LEU A 339 29.59 -1.65 -10.83
CA LEU A 339 29.08 -0.28 -10.96
C LEU A 339 29.18 0.51 -9.67
N ALA A 340 29.35 -0.14 -8.52
CA ALA A 340 29.60 0.48 -7.23
C ALA A 340 31.10 0.75 -6.94
N ALA A 341 31.95 0.67 -7.94
CA ALA A 341 33.37 1.07 -7.82
C ALA A 341 33.45 2.53 -7.33
N GLY A 342 34.05 2.75 -6.17
CA GLY A 342 34.10 4.07 -5.53
C GLY A 342 33.30 4.18 -4.23
N PHE A 343 32.46 3.18 -3.90
CA PHE A 343 31.74 3.16 -2.62
C PHE A 343 32.70 3.23 -1.40
N THR A 344 33.79 2.49 -1.44
CA THR A 344 34.80 2.47 -0.36
C THR A 344 35.49 3.81 -0.16
N SER A 345 35.72 4.60 -1.22
CA SER A 345 36.31 5.93 -1.10
C SER A 345 35.37 6.94 -0.44
N ARG A 346 34.06 6.69 -0.48
CA ARG A 346 33.02 7.55 0.09
C ARG A 346 32.71 7.27 1.57
N LEU A 347 33.24 6.19 2.14
CA LEU A 347 33.05 5.86 3.56
C LEU A 347 33.56 6.95 4.53
N GLY A 348 34.53 7.76 4.11
CA GLY A 348 35.04 8.90 4.87
C GLY A 348 34.14 10.15 4.87
N GLU A 349 33.13 10.21 4.00
CA GLU A 349 32.20 11.33 3.93
C GLU A 349 31.06 11.20 4.92
N ARG A 350 30.58 12.34 5.45
CA ARG A 350 29.52 12.37 6.45
C ARG A 350 28.20 11.82 5.89
N PRO A 351 27.62 10.75 6.47
CA PRO A 351 26.34 10.22 6.05
C PRO A 351 25.19 11.18 6.35
N ALA A 352 24.14 11.15 5.55
CA ALA A 352 23.03 12.07 5.70
C ALA A 352 22.16 11.77 6.94
N CYS A 353 22.15 10.54 7.44
CA CYS A 353 21.47 10.17 8.69
C CYS A 353 22.05 10.90 9.92
N ASP A 354 23.31 11.34 9.89
CA ASP A 354 23.93 12.17 10.96
C ASP A 354 23.31 13.57 11.10
N LEU A 355 22.42 13.95 10.18
CA LEU A 355 21.63 15.18 10.28
C LEU A 355 20.46 15.06 11.27
N LEU A 356 20.11 13.82 11.67
CA LEU A 356 19.12 13.48 12.68
C LEU A 356 19.81 13.33 14.05
N LYS A 357 19.15 13.73 15.13
CA LYS A 357 19.67 13.49 16.50
C LYS A 357 19.53 12.03 16.91
N GLU A 358 18.38 11.45 16.62
CA GLU A 358 18.03 10.07 16.95
C GLU A 358 17.58 9.34 15.67
N PRO A 359 18.53 8.90 14.82
CA PRO A 359 18.20 8.23 13.57
C PRO A 359 17.29 7.00 13.76
N GLY A 360 17.55 6.19 14.81
CA GLY A 360 16.80 4.95 15.05
C GLY A 360 15.33 5.18 15.38
N SER A 361 14.98 6.20 16.16
CA SER A 361 13.57 6.50 16.46
C SER A 361 12.80 6.97 15.22
N THR A 362 13.48 7.77 14.39
CA THR A 362 12.93 8.24 13.10
C THR A 362 12.73 7.07 12.13
N ASP A 363 13.71 6.18 12.04
CA ASP A 363 13.63 4.99 11.20
C ASP A 363 12.51 4.06 11.63
N GLY A 364 12.37 3.80 12.94
CA GLY A 364 11.27 3.01 13.48
C GLY A 364 9.90 3.57 13.11
N ALA A 365 9.72 4.89 13.21
CA ALA A 365 8.47 5.55 12.83
C ALA A 365 8.17 5.39 11.32
N VAL A 366 9.20 5.49 10.46
CA VAL A 366 9.07 5.29 9.00
C VAL A 366 8.82 3.83 8.66
N SER A 367 9.48 2.89 9.34
CA SER A 367 9.28 1.45 9.16
C SER A 367 7.84 1.04 9.48
N LEU A 368 7.30 1.50 10.59
CA LEU A 368 5.89 1.28 10.95
C LEU A 368 4.94 1.93 9.94
N LEU A 369 5.27 3.13 9.46
CA LEU A 369 4.49 3.77 8.40
C LEU A 369 4.50 2.93 7.12
N ALA A 370 5.65 2.38 6.72
CA ALA A 370 5.76 1.49 5.57
C ALA A 370 4.85 0.27 5.71
N ALA A 371 4.89 -0.42 6.86
CA ALA A 371 4.02 -1.56 7.12
C ALA A 371 2.53 -1.22 6.93
N ARG A 372 2.08 -0.08 7.45
CA ARG A 372 0.71 0.40 7.33
C ARG A 372 0.33 0.81 5.89
N LEU A 373 1.26 1.34 5.12
CA LEU A 373 1.02 1.76 3.74
C LEU A 373 0.93 0.57 2.78
N PHE A 374 1.82 -0.42 2.92
CA PHE A 374 1.89 -1.53 1.99
C PHE A 374 0.85 -2.62 2.27
N LEU A 375 0.54 -2.89 3.54
CA LEU A 375 -0.43 -3.92 3.93
C LEU A 375 -1.76 -3.38 4.47
N GLY A 376 -1.85 -2.08 4.71
CA GLY A 376 -3.06 -1.46 5.26
C GLY A 376 -3.22 -1.69 6.78
N PRO A 377 -4.40 -1.37 7.32
CA PRO A 377 -4.73 -1.73 8.69
C PRO A 377 -4.78 -3.25 8.80
N ARG A 378 -4.11 -3.80 9.82
CA ARG A 378 -4.09 -5.24 10.06
C ARG A 378 -5.52 -5.78 10.18
N PRO A 379 -5.89 -6.83 9.44
CA PRO A 379 -7.20 -7.44 9.60
C PRO A 379 -7.36 -7.93 11.04
N PRO A 380 -8.57 -7.80 11.63
CA PRO A 380 -8.81 -8.30 12.99
C PRO A 380 -8.60 -9.81 12.99
N VAL A 381 -7.52 -10.27 13.58
CA VAL A 381 -7.39 -11.67 13.97
C VAL A 381 -8.46 -11.90 15.05
N PRO A 382 -9.22 -13.01 15.04
CA PRO A 382 -10.14 -13.32 16.12
C PRO A 382 -9.33 -13.46 17.40
N ALA A 383 -9.11 -12.36 18.09
CA ALA A 383 -8.42 -12.35 19.35
C ALA A 383 -9.42 -12.68 20.44
N ALA A 384 -9.09 -13.66 21.28
CA ALA A 384 -9.88 -14.07 22.43
C ALA A 384 -10.16 -12.95 23.45
N HIS A 385 -9.67 -11.72 23.24
CA HIS A 385 -9.74 -10.62 24.20
C HIS A 385 -9.95 -9.24 23.57
N GLY A 386 -10.72 -9.08 22.51
CA GLY A 386 -11.34 -7.79 22.13
C GLY A 386 -10.44 -6.58 21.80
N ALA A 387 -9.12 -6.70 21.83
CA ALA A 387 -8.20 -5.65 21.44
C ALA A 387 -7.93 -5.73 19.92
N ALA A 388 -7.97 -4.59 19.23
CA ALA A 388 -7.55 -4.53 17.83
C ALA A 388 -6.10 -5.01 17.70
N PRO A 389 -5.78 -5.88 16.73
CA PRO A 389 -4.42 -6.37 16.56
C PRO A 389 -3.49 -5.20 16.23
N GLU A 390 -2.55 -4.93 17.10
CA GLU A 390 -1.55 -3.90 16.92
C GLU A 390 -0.33 -4.46 16.17
N TRP A 391 0.33 -3.62 15.36
CA TRP A 391 1.58 -3.95 14.73
C TRP A 391 2.67 -4.13 15.80
N THR A 392 3.31 -5.30 15.85
CA THR A 392 4.34 -5.61 16.85
C THR A 392 5.73 -5.34 16.30
N PRO A 393 6.59 -4.61 17.03
CA PRO A 393 7.97 -4.40 16.60
C PRO A 393 8.79 -5.70 16.70
N VAL A 394 9.70 -5.91 15.76
CA VAL A 394 10.72 -6.97 15.82
C VAL A 394 12.10 -6.36 15.64
N ASP A 395 13.02 -6.68 16.55
CA ASP A 395 14.41 -6.25 16.44
C ASP A 395 15.22 -7.22 15.57
N TRP A 396 16.31 -6.75 14.99
CA TRP A 396 17.17 -7.55 14.11
C TRP A 396 17.76 -8.78 14.79
N ALA A 397 18.05 -8.71 16.09
CA ALA A 397 18.54 -9.86 16.85
C ALA A 397 17.49 -10.97 16.97
N ALA A 398 16.22 -10.61 17.07
CA ALA A 398 15.10 -11.55 17.18
C ALA A 398 14.53 -11.96 15.79
N TYR A 399 14.86 -11.22 14.74
CA TYR A 399 14.30 -11.40 13.41
C TYR A 399 14.46 -12.83 12.87
N PRO A 400 15.64 -13.52 12.99
CA PRO A 400 15.81 -14.88 12.51
C PRO A 400 14.81 -15.88 13.13
N GLU A 401 14.59 -15.77 14.43
CA GLU A 401 13.67 -16.67 15.14
C GLU A 401 12.21 -16.26 14.97
N GLU A 402 11.90 -14.98 15.16
CA GLU A 402 10.50 -14.50 15.15
C GLU A 402 9.90 -14.37 13.75
N VAL A 403 10.73 -14.21 12.73
CA VAL A 403 10.25 -14.06 11.35
C VAL A 403 10.64 -15.26 10.51
N VAL A 404 11.95 -15.55 10.38
CA VAL A 404 12.43 -16.56 9.44
C VAL A 404 11.98 -17.97 9.85
N ASP A 405 12.25 -18.38 11.09
CA ASP A 405 11.85 -19.72 11.58
C ASP A 405 10.32 -19.88 11.56
N ARG A 406 9.57 -18.86 11.96
CA ARG A 406 8.10 -18.91 11.94
C ARG A 406 7.53 -19.04 10.53
N ILE A 407 8.10 -18.34 9.53
CA ILE A 407 7.68 -18.50 8.14
C ILE A 407 7.93 -19.91 7.66
N TRP A 408 9.14 -20.43 7.86
CA TRP A 408 9.49 -21.79 7.45
C TRP A 408 8.56 -22.82 8.08
N ARG A 409 8.26 -22.71 9.37
CA ARG A 409 7.32 -23.64 10.05
C ARG A 409 5.90 -23.53 9.50
N THR A 410 5.46 -22.33 9.18
CA THR A 410 4.13 -22.11 8.57
C THR A 410 4.07 -22.71 7.15
N GLU A 411 5.09 -22.50 6.33
CA GLU A 411 5.18 -23.06 4.98
C GLU A 411 5.32 -24.58 5.02
N ALA A 412 6.13 -25.11 5.91
CA ALA A 412 6.25 -26.55 6.13
C ALA A 412 4.91 -27.16 6.58
N ALA A 413 4.17 -26.51 7.49
CA ALA A 413 2.86 -26.96 7.93
C ALA A 413 1.86 -27.05 6.77
N ARG A 414 1.84 -26.06 5.87
CA ARG A 414 1.01 -26.09 4.65
C ARG A 414 1.40 -27.24 3.73
N LEU A 415 2.69 -27.45 3.51
CA LEU A 415 3.18 -28.57 2.71
C LEU A 415 2.68 -29.91 3.27
N PHE A 416 2.84 -30.15 4.57
CA PHE A 416 2.39 -31.39 5.20
C PHE A 416 0.88 -31.54 5.17
N ALA A 417 0.10 -30.47 5.41
CA ALA A 417 -1.34 -30.48 5.27
C ALA A 417 -1.80 -30.80 3.84
N ALA A 418 -1.09 -30.26 2.83
CA ALA A 418 -1.36 -30.58 1.44
C ALA A 418 -1.05 -32.06 1.10
N LEU A 419 0.05 -32.62 1.66
CA LEU A 419 0.41 -34.04 1.52
C LEU A 419 -0.61 -34.95 2.21
N ASP A 420 -1.10 -34.60 3.39
CA ASP A 420 -2.11 -35.36 4.11
C ASP A 420 -3.43 -35.43 3.34
N ALA A 421 -3.82 -34.32 2.75
CA ALA A 421 -5.05 -34.26 1.98
C ALA A 421 -4.99 -35.01 0.63
N LEU A 422 -3.80 -35.20 0.06
CA LEU A 422 -3.59 -36.03 -1.14
C LEU A 422 -3.45 -37.52 -0.79
N GLY A 423 -3.03 -37.85 0.44
CA GLY A 423 -2.91 -39.22 0.95
C GLY A 423 -4.22 -39.79 1.51
N SER A 424 -5.20 -38.97 1.83
CA SER A 424 -6.52 -39.42 2.27
C SER A 424 -7.36 -39.86 1.07
N PRO A 425 -7.93 -41.08 1.05
CA PRO A 425 -8.85 -41.49 -0.01
C PRO A 425 -10.06 -40.52 0.02
N GLU A 426 -10.38 -39.91 -1.12
CA GLU A 426 -11.62 -39.12 -1.23
C GLU A 426 -12.80 -39.97 -0.78
N PRO A 427 -13.73 -39.43 0.05
CA PRO A 427 -14.99 -40.10 0.35
C PRO A 427 -15.74 -40.20 -1.00
N VAL A 428 -15.80 -41.43 -1.54
CA VAL A 428 -16.59 -41.79 -2.72
C VAL A 428 -18.06 -41.52 -2.40
N GLY A 429 -18.54 -40.34 -2.80
CA GLY A 429 -19.95 -40.01 -2.57
C GLY A 429 -20.31 -38.55 -2.68
N ALA A 430 -19.91 -37.84 -3.75
CA ALA A 430 -20.56 -36.58 -4.15
C ALA A 430 -20.37 -36.25 -5.63
N SER A 431 -20.52 -37.23 -6.50
CA SER A 431 -20.78 -36.94 -7.93
C SER A 431 -22.21 -36.43 -8.07
N ARG A 432 -22.43 -35.13 -7.89
CA ARG A 432 -23.66 -34.51 -8.38
C ARG A 432 -23.56 -34.34 -9.89
N SER A 433 -24.19 -35.29 -10.54
CA SER A 433 -24.57 -35.25 -11.95
C SER A 433 -25.15 -33.87 -12.33
N ALA A 434 -24.41 -33.14 -13.14
CA ALA A 434 -24.95 -32.00 -13.86
C ALA A 434 -25.31 -32.44 -15.27
N ALA A 435 -26.55 -32.86 -15.45
CA ALA A 435 -27.17 -32.94 -16.78
C ALA A 435 -28.69 -32.80 -16.65
N GLY A 436 -29.26 -31.83 -17.32
CA GLY A 436 -30.71 -31.79 -17.56
C GLY A 436 -31.36 -30.43 -17.35
N ALA A 437 -31.33 -29.65 -18.41
CA ALA A 437 -32.20 -28.48 -18.59
C ALA A 437 -33.68 -28.87 -18.70
N ALA A 438 -34.59 -28.12 -18.07
CA ALA A 438 -35.84 -27.59 -18.60
C ALA A 438 -36.70 -26.95 -17.50
N ALA A 439 -37.11 -25.73 -17.71
CA ALA A 439 -38.23 -25.03 -17.06
C ALA A 439 -39.53 -25.25 -17.87
N PRO A 440 -40.72 -24.66 -17.53
CA PRO A 440 -41.26 -24.22 -16.23
C PRO A 440 -42.73 -24.71 -16.00
N ALA A 441 -43.32 -24.53 -14.83
CA ALA A 441 -44.69 -24.01 -14.67
C ALA A 441 -45.17 -23.95 -13.20
N SER A 442 -45.79 -22.83 -12.91
CA SER A 442 -46.69 -22.38 -11.85
C SER A 442 -47.50 -23.39 -11.04
N ALA A 443 -47.62 -23.19 -9.73
CA ALA A 443 -48.86 -22.90 -8.98
C ALA A 443 -48.69 -23.01 -7.46
N VAL A 444 -49.24 -22.06 -6.74
CA VAL A 444 -49.48 -21.83 -5.30
C VAL A 444 -50.91 -22.39 -4.99
N PRO A 445 -51.48 -22.51 -3.78
CA PRO A 445 -50.91 -22.58 -2.40
C PRO A 445 -51.61 -23.59 -1.44
N ALA A 446 -51.29 -23.44 -0.16
CA ALA A 446 -52.12 -23.67 1.06
C ALA A 446 -51.81 -24.90 1.94
N GLY A 447 -51.65 -24.58 3.21
CA GLY A 447 -52.06 -25.48 4.29
C GLY A 447 -51.09 -25.63 5.47
N ARG A 448 -51.17 -24.74 6.47
CA ARG A 448 -50.86 -25.00 7.90
C ARG A 448 -52.05 -25.74 8.51
N PRO A 449 -52.01 -26.35 9.76
CA PRO A 449 -51.12 -26.12 10.89
C PRO A 449 -50.81 -27.33 11.84
N SER A 450 -50.01 -27.04 12.84
CA SER A 450 -50.11 -27.37 14.27
C SER A 450 -49.44 -28.60 14.90
N LYS A 451 -48.61 -28.24 15.90
CA LYS A 451 -48.57 -28.63 17.32
C LYS A 451 -48.09 -30.01 17.76
N GLY A 452 -47.20 -29.93 18.74
CA GLY A 452 -47.15 -30.83 19.91
C GLY A 452 -45.74 -31.40 20.11
N SER A 453 -44.95 -30.86 20.95
CA SER A 453 -44.85 -30.96 22.41
C SER A 453 -44.13 -32.23 22.92
N ALA A 454 -42.98 -31.97 23.51
CA ALA A 454 -42.56 -32.37 24.85
C ALA A 454 -41.79 -33.69 25.09
N PHE A 455 -40.76 -33.49 25.88
CA PHE A 455 -40.18 -34.29 26.97
C PHE A 455 -38.95 -35.17 26.70
N ALA A 456 -37.87 -34.76 27.35
CA ALA A 456 -36.78 -35.55 27.90
C ALA A 456 -37.31 -36.36 29.11
N PRO A 457 -36.60 -37.22 29.84
CA PRO A 457 -35.15 -37.25 30.08
C PRO A 457 -34.50 -38.65 30.34
N SER A 458 -33.17 -38.59 30.51
CA SER A 458 -32.43 -39.25 31.63
C SER A 458 -31.97 -40.71 31.60
N SER A 459 -30.69 -40.82 31.86
CA SER A 459 -29.97 -41.69 32.81
C SER A 459 -29.44 -43.06 32.42
N ALA A 460 -28.13 -43.08 32.48
CA ALA A 460 -27.26 -43.90 33.32
C ALA A 460 -26.96 -45.38 33.00
N ALA A 461 -25.68 -45.59 32.88
CA ALA A 461 -24.82 -46.44 33.72
C ALA A 461 -24.42 -47.86 33.26
N HIS A 462 -23.12 -48.04 33.31
CA HIS A 462 -22.33 -49.20 33.72
C HIS A 462 -22.29 -50.52 32.92
N GLY A 463 -21.01 -50.95 32.69
CA GLY A 463 -20.67 -52.36 32.77
C GLY A 463 -19.66 -52.87 31.75
N SER A 464 -18.36 -52.87 32.09
CA SER A 464 -17.40 -53.88 31.61
C SER A 464 -17.71 -55.22 32.31
N PRO A 465 -17.27 -56.39 31.84
CA PRO A 465 -15.91 -56.78 31.52
C PRO A 465 -15.75 -57.86 30.41
N SER A 466 -14.47 -58.04 30.02
CA SER A 466 -13.90 -59.17 29.23
C SER A 466 -14.09 -60.54 29.95
N PRO A 467 -13.74 -61.77 29.41
CA PRO A 467 -12.64 -62.09 28.49
C PRO A 467 -12.80 -63.39 27.61
N HIS A 468 -11.72 -63.77 26.90
CA HIS A 468 -11.30 -65.08 26.31
C HIS A 468 -12.01 -65.56 25.04
N GLY A 469 -11.28 -66.00 23.99
CA GLY A 469 -10.25 -66.91 23.79
C GLY A 469 -10.25 -67.46 22.37
N GLY A 470 -9.11 -67.86 21.83
CA GLY A 470 -8.95 -68.91 20.82
C GLY A 470 -8.66 -68.46 19.37
N GLY A 471 -7.40 -68.62 18.94
CA GLY A 471 -6.98 -68.64 17.53
C GLY A 471 -7.20 -70.04 16.88
N PRO A 472 -6.55 -70.46 15.75
CA PRO A 472 -5.65 -69.75 14.83
C PRO A 472 -5.96 -70.06 13.34
N SER A 473 -5.16 -69.45 12.47
CA SER A 473 -4.68 -69.93 11.16
C SER A 473 -5.23 -69.27 9.88
N GLY A 474 -4.28 -68.92 9.04
CA GLY A 474 -4.47 -68.64 7.62
C GLY A 474 -3.61 -67.50 7.09
N GLY A 475 -2.33 -67.79 6.85
CA GLY A 475 -1.39 -66.84 6.23
C GLY A 475 -1.73 -66.53 4.77
N ALA A 476 -1.69 -65.27 4.44
CA ALA A 476 -1.47 -64.77 3.09
C ALA A 476 -0.24 -63.83 3.14
N PRO A 477 0.59 -63.74 2.10
CA PRO A 477 1.88 -63.06 2.20
C PRO A 477 1.67 -61.54 2.34
N ALA A 478 2.31 -61.01 3.36
CA ALA A 478 2.43 -59.57 3.56
C ALA A 478 3.18 -58.99 2.38
N GLY A 479 2.49 -58.20 1.54
CA GLY A 479 3.13 -57.23 0.70
C GLY A 479 3.90 -56.27 1.63
N GLU A 480 5.15 -56.03 1.33
CA GLU A 480 6.01 -55.08 2.02
C GLU A 480 5.32 -53.70 2.01
N ALA A 481 4.59 -53.41 3.07
CA ALA A 481 4.20 -52.05 3.36
C ALA A 481 5.51 -51.31 3.68
N GLY A 482 5.92 -50.41 2.78
CA GLY A 482 7.00 -49.48 3.05
C GLY A 482 6.76 -48.75 4.36
N PRO A 483 7.79 -48.22 5.01
CA PRO A 483 7.68 -47.63 6.33
C PRO A 483 6.63 -46.52 6.30
N GLU A 484 5.54 -46.76 7.00
CA GLU A 484 4.46 -45.77 7.21
C GLU A 484 4.99 -44.72 8.17
N TRP A 485 5.55 -43.63 7.63
CA TRP A 485 6.05 -42.49 8.41
C TRP A 485 4.88 -41.77 9.00
N ALA A 486 4.54 -42.09 10.24
CA ALA A 486 3.51 -41.37 11.00
C ALA A 486 4.07 -40.00 11.40
N GLY A 487 3.62 -38.92 10.73
CA GLY A 487 3.93 -37.55 11.12
C GLY A 487 4.60 -36.70 10.02
N PRO A 488 4.90 -35.43 10.33
CA PRO A 488 5.50 -34.47 9.40
C PRO A 488 7.02 -34.67 9.30
N THR A 489 7.46 -35.67 8.52
CA THR A 489 8.87 -36.00 8.33
C THR A 489 9.35 -35.59 6.92
N LEU A 490 10.63 -35.15 6.82
CA LEU A 490 11.22 -34.82 5.53
C LEU A 490 11.35 -36.05 4.63
N ALA A 491 11.58 -37.26 5.21
CA ALA A 491 11.60 -38.50 4.47
C ALA A 491 10.31 -38.71 3.66
N ARG A 492 9.14 -38.47 4.25
CA ARG A 492 7.84 -38.52 3.56
C ARG A 492 7.76 -37.54 2.36
N VAL A 493 8.34 -36.34 2.49
CA VAL A 493 8.41 -35.37 1.40
C VAL A 493 9.29 -35.95 0.27
N LEU A 494 10.50 -36.42 0.57
CA LEU A 494 11.42 -36.99 -0.40
C LEU A 494 10.82 -38.18 -1.13
N ASP A 495 10.16 -39.13 -0.41
CA ASP A 495 9.52 -40.29 -0.99
C ASP A 495 8.39 -39.91 -1.94
N ARG A 496 7.63 -38.85 -1.62
CA ARG A 496 6.55 -38.34 -2.49
C ARG A 496 7.07 -37.83 -3.82
N PHE A 497 8.21 -37.13 -3.84
CA PHE A 497 8.80 -36.58 -5.08
C PHE A 497 9.52 -37.62 -5.93
N THR A 498 10.00 -38.69 -5.31
CA THR A 498 10.63 -39.82 -6.06
C THR A 498 9.59 -40.80 -6.60
N ALA A 499 8.34 -40.78 -6.10
CA ALA A 499 7.24 -41.56 -6.67
C ALA A 499 6.63 -40.82 -7.85
N ALA A 500 6.56 -41.44 -9.03
CA ALA A 500 6.07 -40.80 -10.25
C ALA A 500 4.66 -40.24 -10.10
N GLY A 501 4.48 -38.95 -10.41
CA GLY A 501 3.18 -38.37 -10.74
C GLY A 501 2.41 -37.67 -9.61
N GLY A 502 3.03 -36.82 -8.77
CA GLY A 502 2.30 -36.10 -7.72
C GLY A 502 2.65 -34.63 -7.56
N THR A 503 3.67 -34.16 -8.24
CA THR A 503 4.21 -32.80 -8.09
C THR A 503 3.23 -31.73 -8.54
N ASP A 504 2.59 -31.89 -9.71
CA ASP A 504 1.67 -30.89 -10.26
C ASP A 504 0.40 -30.74 -9.42
N ALA A 505 -0.15 -31.84 -8.88
CA ALA A 505 -1.31 -31.79 -8.01
C ALA A 505 -1.00 -31.09 -6.68
N LEU A 506 0.19 -31.32 -6.11
CA LEU A 506 0.67 -30.66 -4.91
C LEU A 506 0.92 -29.18 -5.14
N ALA A 507 1.57 -28.82 -6.26
CA ALA A 507 1.80 -27.44 -6.67
C ALA A 507 0.49 -26.68 -6.88
N ALA A 508 -0.50 -27.27 -7.55
CA ALA A 508 -1.80 -26.68 -7.77
C ALA A 508 -2.54 -26.44 -6.45
N ARG A 509 -2.46 -27.38 -5.51
CA ARG A 509 -3.12 -27.27 -4.20
C ARG A 509 -2.51 -26.16 -3.35
N ILE A 510 -1.17 -26.10 -3.26
CA ILE A 510 -0.48 -25.04 -2.52
C ILE A 510 -0.79 -23.67 -3.15
N SER A 511 -0.75 -23.56 -4.47
CA SER A 511 -1.10 -22.32 -5.17
C SER A 511 -2.52 -21.85 -4.88
N ALA A 512 -3.48 -22.78 -4.86
CA ALA A 512 -4.88 -22.46 -4.53
C ALA A 512 -5.05 -22.04 -3.07
N GLU A 513 -4.26 -22.58 -2.16
CA GLU A 513 -4.30 -22.19 -0.75
C GLU A 513 -3.70 -20.82 -0.51
N VAL A 514 -2.53 -20.54 -1.08
CA VAL A 514 -1.89 -19.23 -1.03
C VAL A 514 -2.79 -18.17 -1.65
N ALA A 515 -3.38 -18.43 -2.82
CA ALA A 515 -4.31 -17.49 -3.46
C ALA A 515 -5.57 -17.21 -2.61
N ARG A 516 -6.09 -18.20 -1.89
CA ARG A 516 -7.22 -18.01 -0.95
C ARG A 516 -6.83 -17.12 0.23
N GLU A 517 -5.67 -17.33 0.82
CA GLU A 517 -5.16 -16.50 1.91
C GLU A 517 -4.91 -15.06 1.48
N GLU A 518 -4.29 -14.86 0.31
CA GLU A 518 -4.09 -13.53 -0.26
C GLU A 518 -5.41 -12.80 -0.54
N SER A 519 -6.41 -13.54 -1.03
CA SER A 519 -7.76 -12.99 -1.27
C SER A 519 -8.49 -12.64 0.03
N ALA A 520 -8.30 -13.43 1.08
CA ALA A 520 -8.88 -13.18 2.40
C ALA A 520 -8.19 -12.03 3.14
N GLY A 521 -6.90 -11.82 2.88
CA GLY A 521 -6.10 -10.73 3.45
C GLY A 521 -6.21 -9.40 2.70
N ALA A 522 -6.77 -9.38 1.48
CA ALA A 522 -6.96 -8.16 0.71
C ALA A 522 -8.03 -7.28 1.38
N PRO A 523 -7.74 -6.04 1.79
CA PRO A 523 -8.74 -5.14 2.32
C PRO A 523 -9.77 -4.86 1.23
N GLY A 524 -11.01 -5.33 1.42
CA GLY A 524 -12.22 -5.17 0.62
C GLY A 524 -12.07 -4.48 -0.73
N GLY A 525 -11.40 -5.11 -1.66
CA GLY A 525 -11.30 -4.68 -3.05
C GLY A 525 -12.63 -4.93 -3.73
N LEU A 526 -13.23 -3.87 -4.27
CA LEU A 526 -14.35 -3.88 -5.19
C LEU A 526 -14.18 -5.02 -6.19
N GLY A 527 -15.18 -5.93 -6.23
CA GLY A 527 -15.22 -7.05 -7.14
C GLY A 527 -14.88 -6.64 -8.59
N ALA A 528 -13.69 -6.96 -9.01
CA ALA A 528 -13.34 -6.98 -10.41
C ALA A 528 -13.97 -8.24 -11.00
N SER A 529 -15.07 -8.06 -11.73
CA SER A 529 -15.58 -9.11 -12.61
C SER A 529 -14.46 -9.50 -13.60
N PRO A 530 -14.14 -10.79 -13.75
CA PRO A 530 -13.22 -11.22 -14.79
C PRO A 530 -13.88 -11.03 -16.15
N GLY A 531 -13.49 -10.01 -16.90
CA GLY A 531 -14.00 -9.82 -18.26
C GLY A 531 -14.06 -8.40 -18.81
N ALA A 532 -13.58 -7.38 -18.14
CA ALA A 532 -13.52 -6.04 -18.69
C ALA A 532 -12.11 -5.72 -19.21
N GLU A 533 -11.91 -5.80 -20.53
CA GLU A 533 -10.75 -5.22 -21.22
C GLU A 533 -10.71 -3.70 -21.00
N PRO A 534 -9.54 -3.12 -20.68
CA PRO A 534 -9.41 -1.66 -20.61
C PRO A 534 -9.49 -1.06 -22.03
N PRO A 535 -10.22 0.06 -22.21
CA PRO A 535 -10.28 0.74 -23.49
C PRO A 535 -8.90 1.30 -23.86
N PRO A 536 -8.47 1.19 -25.13
CA PRO A 536 -7.20 1.73 -25.58
C PRO A 536 -7.27 3.26 -25.67
N GLY A 537 -6.31 3.92 -25.01
CA GLY A 537 -5.96 5.31 -25.28
C GLY A 537 -6.51 6.36 -24.31
N THR A 538 -5.95 6.44 -23.10
CA THR A 538 -5.83 7.72 -22.38
C THR A 538 -4.58 7.68 -21.52
N GLY A 539 -3.46 8.13 -22.11
CA GLY A 539 -2.27 8.52 -21.36
C GLY A 539 -2.54 9.85 -20.63
N GLY A 540 -3.13 9.77 -19.47
CA GLY A 540 -3.27 10.87 -18.53
C GLY A 540 -2.92 10.31 -17.15
N ALA A 541 -1.84 10.81 -16.55
CA ALA A 541 -1.46 10.51 -15.18
C ALA A 541 -2.60 10.98 -14.25
N HIS A 542 -3.58 10.14 -14.06
CA HIS A 542 -4.53 10.27 -12.96
C HIS A 542 -3.79 9.86 -11.69
N LEU A 543 -3.47 10.84 -10.85
CA LEU A 543 -3.24 10.61 -9.43
C LEU A 543 -4.56 10.04 -8.85
N ALA A 544 -4.73 8.73 -8.99
CA ALA A 544 -5.75 8.03 -8.24
C ALA A 544 -5.51 8.29 -6.74
N PRO A 545 -6.57 8.45 -5.93
CA PRO A 545 -6.40 8.44 -4.48
C PRO A 545 -5.65 7.15 -4.16
N LEU A 546 -4.55 7.27 -3.40
CA LEU A 546 -3.72 6.16 -2.94
C LEU A 546 -4.63 5.05 -2.37
N ALA A 547 -5.10 4.18 -3.23
CA ALA A 547 -5.33 2.81 -2.86
C ALA A 547 -3.99 2.34 -2.26
N PRO A 548 -3.95 1.49 -1.23
CA PRO A 548 -2.72 0.86 -0.81
C PRO A 548 -2.00 0.49 -2.09
N MET A 549 -0.75 0.93 -2.28
CA MET A 549 -0.05 0.80 -3.56
C MET A 549 0.03 -0.69 -3.88
N GLY A 550 -1.06 -1.21 -4.43
CA GLY A 550 -1.30 -2.61 -4.71
C GLY A 550 -0.67 -3.05 -6.01
N LEU A 551 0.52 -2.54 -6.30
CA LEU A 551 1.41 -3.27 -7.19
C LEU A 551 1.95 -4.43 -6.39
N PRO A 552 1.81 -5.68 -6.88
CA PRO A 552 2.44 -6.80 -6.22
C PRO A 552 3.93 -6.50 -6.13
N LEU A 553 4.45 -6.42 -4.90
CA LEU A 553 5.88 -6.18 -4.64
C LEU A 553 6.76 -7.29 -5.24
N GLN A 554 6.16 -8.40 -5.62
CA GLN A 554 6.84 -9.53 -6.26
C GLN A 554 6.04 -9.98 -7.50
N PRO A 555 6.71 -10.39 -8.58
CA PRO A 555 6.03 -11.01 -9.71
C PRO A 555 5.28 -12.27 -9.25
N PRO A 556 4.17 -12.65 -9.92
CA PRO A 556 3.45 -13.88 -9.60
C PRO A 556 4.39 -15.08 -9.79
N ARG A 557 4.46 -15.94 -8.77
CA ARG A 557 5.27 -17.16 -8.79
C ARG A 557 4.51 -18.29 -9.48
N SER A 558 5.24 -19.16 -10.17
CA SER A 558 4.67 -20.40 -10.69
C SER A 558 4.31 -21.37 -9.55
N GLY A 559 3.39 -22.30 -9.78
CA GLY A 559 3.04 -23.29 -8.78
C GLY A 559 4.23 -24.17 -8.34
N LYS A 560 5.16 -24.45 -9.24
CA LYS A 560 6.38 -25.20 -8.93
C LYS A 560 7.37 -24.40 -8.09
N GLU A 561 7.53 -23.10 -8.36
CA GLU A 561 8.35 -22.22 -7.53
C GLU A 561 7.77 -22.10 -6.11
N LEU A 562 6.46 -21.93 -5.97
CA LEU A 562 5.81 -21.93 -4.66
C LEU A 562 6.02 -23.25 -3.93
N LEU A 563 5.89 -24.38 -4.62
CA LEU A 563 6.14 -25.68 -4.04
C LEU A 563 7.60 -25.84 -3.60
N ALA A 564 8.58 -25.39 -4.41
CA ALA A 564 9.99 -25.42 -4.07
C ALA A 564 10.28 -24.59 -2.80
N ASP A 565 9.65 -23.42 -2.64
CA ASP A 565 9.77 -22.62 -1.41
C ASP A 565 9.27 -23.39 -0.18
N HIS A 566 8.11 -24.07 -0.27
CA HIS A 566 7.56 -24.85 0.83
C HIS A 566 8.39 -26.10 1.17
N VAL A 567 8.97 -26.74 0.15
CA VAL A 567 9.92 -27.85 0.37
C VAL A 567 11.21 -27.34 1.00
N THR A 568 11.74 -26.21 0.53
CA THR A 568 12.91 -25.57 1.13
C THR A 568 12.65 -25.25 2.61
N ALA A 569 11.49 -24.72 2.94
CA ALA A 569 11.09 -24.46 4.32
C ALA A 569 11.07 -25.72 5.18
N ALA A 570 10.54 -26.83 4.67
CA ALA A 570 10.55 -28.12 5.37
C ALA A 570 11.97 -28.65 5.60
N VAL A 571 12.88 -28.50 4.60
CA VAL A 571 14.30 -28.84 4.75
C VAL A 571 14.97 -27.96 5.80
N CYS A 572 14.74 -26.65 5.77
CA CYS A 572 15.27 -25.71 6.75
C CYS A 572 14.82 -26.06 8.16
N CYS A 573 13.51 -26.33 8.37
CA CYS A 573 13.00 -26.77 9.67
C CYS A 573 13.66 -28.08 10.15
N ALA A 574 13.81 -29.07 9.26
CA ALA A 574 14.48 -30.33 9.61
C ALA A 574 15.95 -30.11 9.97
N ALA A 575 16.66 -29.25 9.26
CA ALA A 575 18.04 -28.89 9.57
C ALA A 575 18.19 -28.16 10.91
N VAL A 576 17.29 -27.24 11.22
CA VAL A 576 17.25 -26.54 12.50
C VAL A 576 16.96 -27.52 13.64
N ASP A 577 15.98 -28.42 13.46
CA ASP A 577 15.53 -29.33 14.52
C ASP A 577 16.49 -30.52 14.74
N THR A 578 17.32 -30.90 13.75
CA THR A 578 18.12 -32.15 13.83
C THR A 578 19.62 -31.98 13.66
N ALA A 579 20.07 -30.93 12.98
CA ALA A 579 21.48 -30.72 12.63
C ALA A 579 22.10 -29.48 13.31
N GLY A 580 21.33 -28.75 14.13
CA GLY A 580 21.81 -27.53 14.80
C GLY A 580 22.06 -26.37 13.82
N ALA A 581 21.42 -26.40 12.66
CA ALA A 581 21.43 -25.27 11.75
C ALA A 581 20.68 -24.06 12.37
N VAL A 582 21.02 -22.85 11.93
CA VAL A 582 20.48 -21.62 12.50
C VAL A 582 19.77 -20.83 11.40
N PRO A 583 18.52 -20.37 11.65
CA PRO A 583 17.87 -19.42 10.76
C PRO A 583 18.63 -18.10 10.78
N GLY A 584 18.72 -17.45 9.64
CA GLY A 584 19.38 -16.17 9.51
C GLY A 584 18.78 -15.33 8.40
N LEU A 585 19.38 -14.18 8.16
CA LEU A 585 18.94 -13.23 7.16
C LEU A 585 20.10 -12.88 6.23
N ASP A 586 19.89 -13.08 4.94
CA ASP A 586 20.69 -12.45 3.91
C ASP A 586 19.96 -11.20 3.42
N TRP A 587 20.64 -10.07 3.44
CA TRP A 587 20.03 -8.77 3.13
C TRP A 587 19.60 -8.61 1.67
N LEU A 588 20.17 -9.42 0.75
CA LEU A 588 19.80 -9.40 -0.66
C LEU A 588 18.79 -10.47 -1.02
N ASP A 589 18.96 -11.67 -0.43
CA ASP A 589 18.18 -12.83 -0.83
C ASP A 589 17.05 -13.14 0.17
N GLY A 590 17.09 -12.52 1.36
CA GLY A 590 16.07 -12.69 2.41
C GLY A 590 16.39 -13.84 3.38
N PRO A 591 15.41 -14.64 3.82
CA PRO A 591 15.61 -15.75 4.72
C PRO A 591 16.70 -16.72 4.25
N ALA A 592 17.64 -17.07 5.10
CA ALA A 592 18.79 -17.91 4.78
C ALA A 592 19.07 -18.91 5.90
N LEU A 593 19.50 -20.13 5.53
CA LEU A 593 19.92 -21.17 6.47
C LEU A 593 21.44 -21.16 6.61
N TYR A 594 21.91 -21.24 7.85
CA TYR A 594 23.33 -21.34 8.18
C TYR A 594 23.61 -22.69 8.84
N VAL A 595 24.52 -23.46 8.25
CA VAL A 595 24.99 -24.75 8.76
C VAL A 595 26.46 -24.65 9.11
N GLY A 596 26.82 -24.91 10.37
CA GLY A 596 28.22 -24.75 10.81
C GLY A 596 28.77 -23.31 10.68
N GLY A 597 27.90 -22.32 10.59
CA GLY A 597 28.27 -20.91 10.41
C GLY A 597 28.40 -20.47 8.96
N GLU A 598 28.25 -21.38 7.99
CA GLU A 598 28.26 -21.07 6.57
C GLU A 598 26.84 -21.07 5.98
N ARG A 599 26.59 -20.19 5.01
CA ARG A 599 25.30 -20.10 4.33
C ARG A 599 25.11 -21.29 3.38
N ALA A 600 23.99 -21.97 3.49
CA ALA A 600 23.59 -23.06 2.57
C ALA A 600 23.08 -22.49 1.24
N GLY A 601 23.96 -21.89 0.45
CA GLY A 601 23.62 -21.18 -0.78
C GLY A 601 23.16 -22.08 -1.93
N GLU A 602 23.56 -23.36 -1.93
CA GLU A 602 23.19 -24.36 -2.93
C GLU A 602 21.82 -24.98 -2.70
N LEU A 603 21.28 -24.92 -1.48
CA LEU A 603 20.03 -25.57 -1.09
C LEU A 603 18.83 -25.24 -2.02
N PRO A 604 18.58 -23.99 -2.41
CA PRO A 604 17.47 -23.68 -3.32
C PRO A 604 17.56 -24.37 -4.67
N ALA A 605 18.77 -24.51 -5.23
CA ALA A 605 18.99 -25.19 -6.51
C ALA A 605 18.76 -26.72 -6.40
N LEU A 606 19.18 -27.32 -5.29
CA LEU A 606 18.98 -28.76 -5.04
C LEU A 606 17.48 -29.07 -4.83
N VAL A 607 16.75 -28.19 -4.15
CA VAL A 607 15.30 -28.34 -3.98
C VAL A 607 14.57 -28.13 -5.29
N LEU A 608 14.98 -27.17 -6.11
CA LEU A 608 14.37 -26.94 -7.41
C LEU A 608 14.54 -28.16 -8.33
N ALA A 609 15.73 -28.76 -8.40
CA ALA A 609 15.98 -30.00 -9.14
C ALA A 609 15.08 -31.16 -8.65
N LEU A 610 14.84 -31.26 -7.35
CA LEU A 610 13.89 -32.23 -6.80
C LEU A 610 12.46 -31.97 -7.28
N VAL A 611 12.02 -30.72 -7.28
CA VAL A 611 10.63 -30.35 -7.63
C VAL A 611 10.37 -30.41 -9.13
N GLU A 612 11.32 -29.99 -9.96
CA GLU A 612 11.17 -29.95 -11.42
C GLU A 612 11.42 -31.31 -12.08
N ASP A 613 12.52 -31.98 -11.69
CA ASP A 613 13.08 -33.19 -12.36
C ASP A 613 12.90 -34.47 -11.52
N GLY A 614 12.49 -34.36 -10.25
CA GLY A 614 12.44 -35.51 -9.32
C GLY A 614 13.82 -35.99 -8.87
N GLU A 615 14.88 -35.19 -9.09
CA GLU A 615 16.25 -35.55 -8.77
C GLU A 615 16.54 -35.34 -7.28
N ALA A 616 16.50 -36.40 -6.50
CA ALA A 616 16.68 -36.35 -5.05
C ALA A 616 18.12 -36.59 -4.58
N VAL A 617 19.03 -37.04 -5.46
CA VAL A 617 20.38 -37.49 -5.06
C VAL A 617 21.17 -36.34 -4.45
N GLY A 618 21.28 -35.21 -5.15
CA GLY A 618 22.04 -34.06 -4.66
C GLY A 618 21.52 -33.52 -3.34
N LEU A 619 20.19 -33.49 -3.15
CA LEU A 619 19.59 -33.05 -1.88
C LEU A 619 19.85 -34.07 -0.74
N ARG A 620 19.78 -35.37 -1.01
CA ARG A 620 20.10 -36.42 -0.01
C ARG A 620 21.57 -36.38 0.42
N ASP A 621 22.47 -36.16 -0.51
CA ASP A 621 23.89 -36.02 -0.22
C ASP A 621 24.18 -34.80 0.63
N TRP A 622 23.50 -33.66 0.32
CA TRP A 622 23.59 -32.47 1.11
C TRP A 622 23.03 -32.66 2.54
N LEU A 623 21.87 -33.31 2.68
CA LEU A 623 21.27 -33.61 3.99
C LEU A 623 22.18 -34.48 4.84
N ALA A 624 22.81 -35.50 4.24
CA ALA A 624 23.78 -36.38 4.91
C ALA A 624 25.05 -35.61 5.35
N ALA A 625 25.60 -34.76 4.49
CA ALA A 625 26.76 -33.93 4.80
C ALA A 625 26.47 -32.90 5.91
N ALA A 626 25.26 -32.30 5.91
CA ALA A 626 24.80 -31.36 6.93
C ALA A 626 24.39 -32.06 8.25
N GLY A 627 24.28 -33.39 8.28
CA GLY A 627 23.85 -34.13 9.48
C GLY A 627 22.36 -34.09 9.74
N VAL A 628 21.54 -33.71 8.76
CA VAL A 628 20.09 -33.66 8.86
C VAL A 628 19.49 -35.06 8.89
N ARG A 629 18.56 -35.32 9.78
CA ARG A 629 17.86 -36.61 9.93
C ARG A 629 16.45 -36.51 9.34
N PRO A 630 16.24 -36.95 8.09
CA PRO A 630 14.97 -36.79 7.40
C PRO A 630 13.81 -37.60 8.00
N GLU A 631 14.14 -38.67 8.75
CA GLU A 631 13.15 -39.51 9.43
C GLU A 631 12.59 -38.93 10.72
N LYS A 632 13.18 -37.85 11.23
CA LYS A 632 12.70 -37.18 12.43
C LYS A 632 11.53 -36.24 12.11
N PRO A 633 10.48 -36.22 12.95
CA PRO A 633 9.39 -35.29 12.77
C PRO A 633 9.86 -33.84 12.95
N VAL A 634 9.43 -32.98 12.04
CA VAL A 634 9.66 -31.53 12.07
C VAL A 634 8.66 -30.88 13.01
N ARG A 635 9.11 -29.95 13.85
CA ARG A 635 8.20 -29.13 14.66
C ARG A 635 7.49 -28.13 13.78
N LEU A 636 6.18 -28.14 13.83
CA LEU A 636 5.32 -27.18 13.12
C LEU A 636 4.76 -26.16 14.12
N VAL A 637 4.22 -25.03 13.63
CA VAL A 637 3.61 -23.96 14.48
C VAL A 637 2.26 -24.42 15.01
#